data_bd879b3b6fa412753599cbd6af8642c8
#
_entry.id   bd879b3b6fa412753599cbd6af8642c8
#
_cell.length_a   1.000
_cell.length_b   1.000
_cell.length_c   1.000
_cell.angle_alpha   90.00
_cell.angle_beta   90.00
_cell.angle_gamma   90.00
#
_symmetry.space_group_name_H-M   'P 1'
#
loop_
_entity.id
_entity.type
_entity.pdbx_description
1 polymer ?
#
loop_
_entity_poly.entity_id
_entity_poly.type
_entity_poly.pdbx_seq_one_letter_code
_entity_poly.pdbx_strand_id
1 'polypeptide(L)'
;KEGVVKNLIEREIWSVWNKHPSQKKLTNKLEFATKLMFQGRYDYALIIFTNIIEKDSSWPEAWNKRATLFFLMKEYEKSLTDIEKVLNLEPRHFGALSGRAKIYIERQQYQKAINDLKKVKKIYPTIRNNILIIELEKIMKGLSI
;
A
#
# COMPACT_ATOMS: atom_id res chain seq x y z
N LYS A 1 6.91 -22.23 11.20
CA LYS A 1 5.45 -22.46 11.16
C LYS A 1 4.65 -21.15 11.34
N GLU A 2 5.05 -20.31 12.30
CA GLU A 2 4.35 -19.02 12.53
C GLU A 2 4.40 -18.10 11.30
N GLY A 3 5.54 -18.02 10.62
CA GLY A 3 5.67 -17.22 9.41
C GLY A 3 4.80 -17.70 8.25
N VAL A 4 4.62 -19.02 8.11
CA VAL A 4 3.76 -19.60 7.08
C VAL A 4 2.29 -19.24 7.33
N VAL A 5 1.83 -19.35 8.59
CA VAL A 5 0.45 -19.01 8.97
C VAL A 5 0.19 -17.53 8.73
N LYS A 6 1.13 -16.64 9.12
CA LYS A 6 1.01 -15.20 8.88
C LYS A 6 0.92 -14.89 7.38
N ASN A 7 1.73 -15.53 6.54
CA ASN A 7 1.68 -15.34 5.10
C ASN A 7 0.34 -15.78 4.50
N LEU A 8 -0.24 -16.87 5.01
CA LEU A 8 -1.56 -17.33 4.57
C LEU A 8 -2.65 -16.32 4.95
N ILE A 9 -2.62 -15.80 6.17
CA ILE A 9 -3.57 -14.77 6.64
C ILE A 9 -3.45 -13.51 5.78
N GLU A 10 -2.24 -13.06 5.50
CA GLU A 10 -2.00 -11.91 4.64
C GLU A 10 -2.59 -12.11 3.24
N ARG A 11 -2.36 -13.28 2.64
CA ARG A 11 -2.95 -13.62 1.33
C ARG A 11 -4.47 -13.58 1.36
N GLU A 12 -5.08 -14.08 2.43
CA GLU A 12 -6.53 -14.04 2.60
C GLU A 12 -7.06 -12.62 2.65
N ILE A 13 -6.42 -11.74 3.43
CA ILE A 13 -6.80 -10.33 3.52
C ILE A 13 -6.67 -9.65 2.17
N TRP A 14 -5.54 -9.81 1.47
CA TRP A 14 -5.34 -9.26 0.14
C TRP A 14 -6.35 -9.82 -0.87
N SER A 15 -6.66 -11.11 -0.78
CA SER A 15 -7.68 -11.73 -1.63
C SER A 15 -9.04 -11.05 -1.46
N VAL A 16 -9.43 -10.72 -0.21
CA VAL A 16 -10.69 -10.00 0.06
C VAL A 16 -10.62 -8.58 -0.48
N TRP A 17 -9.55 -7.83 -0.19
CA TRP A 17 -9.41 -6.45 -0.65
C TRP A 17 -9.37 -6.32 -2.17
N ASN A 18 -8.72 -7.25 -2.87
CA ASN A 18 -8.60 -7.23 -4.32
C ASN A 18 -9.89 -7.61 -5.06
N LYS A 19 -10.89 -8.12 -4.35
CA LYS A 19 -12.18 -8.45 -4.94
C LYS A 19 -13.18 -7.33 -4.72
N HIS A 20 -13.77 -6.84 -5.80
CA HIS A 20 -14.88 -5.90 -5.65
C HIS A 20 -16.07 -6.59 -4.99
N PRO A 21 -16.73 -5.95 -4.01
CA PRO A 21 -17.81 -6.56 -3.26
C PRO A 21 -18.99 -7.10 -4.10
N SER A 22 -19.26 -6.48 -5.26
CA SER A 22 -20.42 -6.81 -6.08
C SER A 22 -20.17 -6.92 -7.59
N GLN A 23 -19.07 -6.38 -8.11
CA GLN A 23 -18.81 -6.28 -9.55
C GLN A 23 -17.53 -7.02 -9.96
N LYS A 24 -17.71 -8.24 -10.42
CA LYS A 24 -16.59 -9.08 -10.91
C LYS A 24 -15.81 -8.41 -12.05
N LYS A 25 -16.47 -7.63 -12.89
CA LYS A 25 -15.79 -6.90 -13.97
C LYS A 25 -14.73 -5.95 -13.44
N LEU A 26 -15.00 -5.26 -12.33
CA LEU A 26 -14.03 -4.35 -11.72
C LEU A 26 -12.85 -5.12 -11.12
N THR A 27 -13.10 -6.27 -10.51
CA THR A 27 -12.04 -7.17 -10.03
C THR A 27 -11.12 -7.59 -11.18
N ASN A 28 -11.70 -8.02 -12.30
CA ASN A 28 -10.94 -8.46 -13.47
C ASN A 28 -10.11 -7.32 -14.08
N LYS A 29 -10.68 -6.12 -14.15
CA LYS A 29 -9.95 -4.91 -14.60
C LYS A 29 -8.79 -4.57 -13.68
N LEU A 30 -8.99 -4.67 -12.36
CA LEU A 30 -7.95 -4.40 -11.38
C LEU A 30 -6.79 -5.38 -11.54
N GLU A 31 -7.08 -6.66 -11.68
CA GLU A 31 -6.07 -7.70 -11.89
C GLU A 31 -5.29 -7.46 -13.18
N PHE A 32 -5.97 -7.13 -14.26
CA PHE A 32 -5.34 -6.85 -15.55
C PHE A 32 -4.41 -5.62 -15.47
N ALA A 33 -4.91 -4.53 -14.89
CA ALA A 33 -4.11 -3.32 -14.72
C ALA A 33 -2.91 -3.54 -13.79
N THR A 34 -3.08 -4.38 -12.76
CA THR A 34 -1.98 -4.74 -11.86
C THR A 34 -0.88 -5.48 -12.60
N LYS A 35 -1.22 -6.40 -13.49
CA LYS A 35 -0.25 -7.08 -14.36
C LYS A 35 0.49 -6.09 -15.25
N LEU A 36 -0.22 -5.15 -15.88
CA LEU A 36 0.39 -4.11 -16.70
C LEU A 36 1.37 -3.27 -15.89
N MET A 37 1.00 -2.89 -14.69
CA MET A 37 1.87 -2.14 -13.77
C MET A 37 3.18 -2.88 -13.50
N PHE A 38 3.12 -4.17 -13.17
CA PHE A 38 4.32 -4.96 -12.90
C PHE A 38 5.13 -5.26 -14.16
N GLN A 39 4.55 -5.12 -15.35
CA GLN A 39 5.25 -5.17 -16.63
C GLN A 39 5.89 -3.84 -17.02
N GLY A 40 5.75 -2.79 -16.19
CA GLY A 40 6.25 -1.45 -16.51
C GLY A 40 5.37 -0.66 -17.47
N ARG A 41 4.19 -1.14 -17.81
CA ARG A 41 3.24 -0.48 -18.72
C ARG A 41 2.36 0.51 -17.95
N TYR A 42 2.99 1.53 -17.38
CA TYR A 42 2.38 2.44 -16.42
C TYR A 42 1.24 3.27 -17.01
N ASP A 43 1.38 3.75 -18.24
CA ASP A 43 0.36 4.59 -18.87
C ASP A 43 -0.97 3.86 -19.03
N TYR A 44 -0.91 2.62 -19.49
CA TYR A 44 -2.11 1.78 -19.63
C TYR A 44 -2.71 1.43 -18.27
N ALA A 45 -1.86 1.06 -17.29
CA ALA A 45 -2.33 0.75 -15.94
C ALA A 45 -3.03 1.97 -15.31
N LEU A 46 -2.46 3.17 -15.48
CA LEU A 46 -3.05 4.40 -14.93
C LEU A 46 -4.44 4.67 -15.49
N ILE A 47 -4.62 4.53 -16.79
CA ILE A 47 -5.92 4.71 -17.44
C ILE A 47 -6.96 3.76 -16.85
N ILE A 48 -6.59 2.49 -16.67
CA ILE A 48 -7.51 1.47 -16.17
C ILE A 48 -7.84 1.69 -14.69
N PHE A 49 -6.85 1.95 -13.84
CA PHE A 49 -7.10 2.24 -12.42
C PHE A 49 -7.97 3.47 -12.26
N THR A 50 -7.72 4.52 -13.02
CA THR A 50 -8.55 5.74 -13.00
C THR A 50 -10.00 5.45 -13.41
N ASN A 51 -10.18 4.64 -14.45
CA ASN A 51 -11.52 4.21 -14.90
C ASN A 51 -12.26 3.42 -13.79
N ILE A 52 -11.56 2.52 -13.10
CA ILE A 52 -12.16 1.76 -11.99
C ILE A 52 -12.61 2.71 -10.87
N ILE A 53 -11.79 3.68 -10.50
CA ILE A 53 -12.12 4.68 -9.48
C ILE A 53 -13.33 5.50 -9.88
N GLU A 54 -13.44 5.89 -11.16
CA GLU A 54 -14.61 6.60 -11.69
C GLU A 54 -15.89 5.76 -11.64
N LYS A 55 -15.76 4.45 -11.83
CA LYS A 55 -16.89 3.52 -11.75
C LYS A 55 -17.35 3.29 -10.31
N ASP A 56 -16.42 3.19 -9.37
CA ASP A 56 -16.71 3.02 -7.95
C ASP A 56 -15.60 3.62 -7.08
N SER A 57 -15.79 4.87 -6.67
CA SER A 57 -14.84 5.58 -5.81
C SER A 57 -14.86 5.10 -4.35
N SER A 58 -15.75 4.20 -3.98
CA SER A 58 -15.85 3.65 -2.62
C SER A 58 -15.01 2.40 -2.41
N TRP A 59 -14.40 1.87 -3.46
CA TRP A 59 -13.56 0.66 -3.36
C TRP A 59 -12.10 1.03 -3.02
N PRO A 60 -11.64 0.78 -1.77
CA PRO A 60 -10.32 1.24 -1.34
C PRO A 60 -9.17 0.71 -2.20
N GLU A 61 -9.27 -0.53 -2.67
CA GLU A 61 -8.18 -1.18 -3.39
C GLU A 61 -7.87 -0.53 -4.74
N ALA A 62 -8.87 0.05 -5.40
CA ALA A 62 -8.64 0.78 -6.64
C ALA A 62 -7.72 1.99 -6.41
N TRP A 63 -7.97 2.75 -5.35
CA TRP A 63 -7.10 3.85 -4.93
C TRP A 63 -5.71 3.35 -4.52
N ASN A 64 -5.66 2.25 -3.78
CA ASN A 64 -4.39 1.69 -3.31
C ASN A 64 -3.50 1.23 -4.46
N LYS A 65 -4.06 0.59 -5.47
CA LYS A 65 -3.31 0.17 -6.66
C LYS A 65 -2.79 1.37 -7.43
N ARG A 66 -3.61 2.41 -7.60
CA ARG A 66 -3.14 3.64 -8.26
C ARG A 66 -2.06 4.35 -7.44
N ALA A 67 -2.18 4.36 -6.13
CA ALA A 67 -1.14 4.90 -5.25
C ALA A 67 0.19 4.15 -5.43
N THR A 68 0.15 2.83 -5.52
CA THR A 68 1.33 2.00 -5.80
C THR A 68 1.94 2.36 -7.15
N LEU A 69 1.11 2.53 -8.16
CA LEU A 69 1.56 2.94 -9.50
C LEU A 69 2.26 4.31 -9.44
N PHE A 70 1.66 5.29 -8.80
CA PHE A 70 2.28 6.61 -8.63
C PHE A 70 3.61 6.53 -7.89
N PHE A 71 3.71 5.68 -6.88
CA PHE A 71 4.99 5.42 -6.18
C PHE A 71 6.05 4.90 -7.15
N LEU A 72 5.71 3.92 -7.99
CA LEU A 72 6.64 3.36 -8.99
C LEU A 72 7.05 4.40 -10.03
N MET A 73 6.17 5.35 -10.34
CA MET A 73 6.44 6.47 -11.23
C MET A 73 7.19 7.61 -10.54
N LYS A 74 7.49 7.49 -9.25
CA LYS A 74 8.09 8.53 -8.40
C LYS A 74 7.22 9.79 -8.26
N GLU A 75 5.93 9.65 -8.50
CA GLU A 75 4.93 10.70 -8.30
C GLU A 75 4.39 10.64 -6.86
N TYR A 76 5.25 10.97 -5.89
CA TYR A 76 4.97 10.74 -4.47
C TYR A 76 3.79 11.54 -3.94
N GLU A 77 3.60 12.79 -4.38
CA GLU A 77 2.46 13.60 -3.94
C GLU A 77 1.13 13.00 -4.37
N LYS A 78 1.06 12.53 -5.62
CA LYS A 78 -0.14 11.86 -6.13
C LYS A 78 -0.40 10.54 -5.40
N SER A 79 0.67 9.81 -5.09
CA SER A 79 0.57 8.58 -4.31
C SER A 79 0.01 8.87 -2.91
N LEU A 80 0.53 9.88 -2.21
CA LEU A 80 0.05 10.27 -0.88
C LEU A 80 -1.42 10.68 -0.91
N THR A 81 -1.85 11.41 -1.93
CA THR A 81 -3.25 11.80 -2.11
C THR A 81 -4.17 10.57 -2.22
N ASP A 82 -3.77 9.59 -3.03
CA ASP A 82 -4.56 8.35 -3.18
C ASP A 82 -4.55 7.51 -1.89
N ILE A 83 -3.41 7.44 -1.18
CA ILE A 83 -3.31 6.75 0.11
C ILE A 83 -4.27 7.39 1.13
N GLU A 84 -4.37 8.70 1.16
CA GLU A 84 -5.32 9.39 2.04
C GLU A 84 -6.76 8.94 1.76
N LYS A 85 -7.14 8.80 0.49
CA LYS A 85 -8.44 8.25 0.11
C LYS A 85 -8.63 6.83 0.62
N VAL A 86 -7.62 5.97 0.47
CA VAL A 86 -7.68 4.60 1.00
C VAL A 86 -7.93 4.61 2.51
N LEU A 87 -7.16 5.40 3.26
CA LEU A 87 -7.24 5.42 4.71
C LEU A 87 -8.52 6.09 5.24
N ASN A 88 -9.13 6.98 4.48
CA ASN A 88 -10.46 7.50 4.80
C ASN A 88 -11.55 6.43 4.63
N LEU A 89 -11.41 5.56 3.62
CA LEU A 89 -12.35 4.47 3.37
C LEU A 89 -12.11 3.27 4.29
N GLU A 90 -10.84 2.95 4.55
CA GLU A 90 -10.42 1.82 5.38
C GLU A 90 -9.21 2.23 6.23
N PRO A 91 -9.44 2.75 7.46
CA PRO A 91 -8.33 3.22 8.31
C PRO A 91 -7.30 2.16 8.70
N ARG A 92 -7.68 0.88 8.63
CA ARG A 92 -6.82 -0.26 8.97
C ARG A 92 -6.16 -0.90 7.77
N HIS A 93 -6.15 -0.23 6.62
CA HIS A 93 -5.51 -0.74 5.42
C HIS A 93 -3.98 -0.71 5.58
N PHE A 94 -3.40 -1.82 6.06
CA PHE A 94 -1.98 -1.86 6.35
C PHE A 94 -1.10 -1.73 5.10
N GLY A 95 -1.59 -2.15 3.93
CA GLY A 95 -0.89 -1.94 2.66
C GLY A 95 -0.70 -0.46 2.34
N ALA A 96 -1.72 0.37 2.53
CA ALA A 96 -1.64 1.80 2.34
C ALA A 96 -0.72 2.48 3.37
N LEU A 97 -0.81 2.08 4.64
CA LEU A 97 0.08 2.57 5.69
C LEU A 97 1.54 2.23 5.39
N SER A 98 1.83 1.01 4.98
CA SER A 98 3.17 0.57 4.60
C SER A 98 3.69 1.33 3.38
N GLY A 99 2.82 1.56 2.39
CA GLY A 99 3.15 2.35 1.21
C GLY A 99 3.49 3.80 1.57
N ARG A 100 2.73 4.41 2.47
CA ARG A 100 3.02 5.77 2.93
C ARG A 100 4.34 5.85 3.71
N ALA A 101 4.61 4.86 4.56
CA ALA A 101 5.89 4.76 5.26
C ALA A 101 7.07 4.71 4.28
N LYS A 102 6.97 3.97 3.18
CA LYS A 102 8.00 3.92 2.15
C LYS A 102 8.27 5.29 1.53
N ILE A 103 7.22 6.05 1.25
CA ILE A 103 7.35 7.42 0.71
C ILE A 103 8.05 8.32 1.73
N TYR A 104 7.66 8.24 3.00
CA TYR A 104 8.29 9.03 4.06
C TYR A 104 9.77 8.67 4.23
N ILE A 105 10.14 7.40 4.10
CA ILE A 105 11.56 6.97 4.13
C ILE A 105 12.33 7.59 2.95
N GLU A 106 11.78 7.52 1.74
CA GLU A 106 12.40 8.13 0.55
C GLU A 106 12.65 9.63 0.73
N ARG A 107 11.77 10.30 1.47
CA ARG A 107 11.87 11.73 1.77
C ARG A 107 12.63 12.04 3.05
N GLN A 108 13.22 11.03 3.68
CA GLN A 108 13.93 11.18 4.95
C GLN A 108 13.05 11.73 6.10
N GLN A 109 11.76 11.52 6.01
CA GLN A 109 10.78 11.87 7.04
C GLN A 109 10.55 10.67 7.98
N TYR A 110 11.60 10.28 8.67
CA TYR A 110 11.67 9.02 9.40
C TYR A 110 10.66 8.91 10.53
N GLN A 111 10.39 10.00 11.27
CA GLN A 111 9.40 9.94 12.34
C GLN A 111 8.01 9.63 11.82
N LYS A 112 7.62 10.20 10.70
CA LYS A 112 6.33 9.92 10.06
C LYS A 112 6.25 8.46 9.59
N ALA A 113 7.35 7.95 9.03
CA ALA A 113 7.44 6.54 8.63
C ALA A 113 7.29 5.61 9.84
N ILE A 114 7.98 5.90 10.94
CA ILE A 114 7.90 5.13 12.18
C ILE A 114 6.46 5.12 12.70
N ASN A 115 5.78 6.25 12.70
CA ASN A 115 4.39 6.35 13.15
C ASN A 115 3.47 5.43 12.34
N ASP A 116 3.61 5.40 11.01
CA ASP A 116 2.83 4.52 10.15
C ASP A 116 3.17 3.05 10.38
N LEU A 117 4.45 2.72 10.50
CA LEU A 117 4.91 1.35 10.76
C LEU A 117 4.43 0.82 12.12
N LYS A 118 4.36 1.69 13.14
CA LYS A 118 3.78 1.31 14.44
C LYS A 118 2.29 1.00 14.33
N LYS A 119 1.55 1.73 13.50
CA LYS A 119 0.15 1.41 13.22
C LYS A 119 0.03 0.07 12.51
N VAL A 120 0.87 -0.20 11.51
CA VAL A 120 0.91 -1.51 10.83
C VAL A 120 1.20 -2.63 11.82
N LYS A 121 2.16 -2.43 12.72
CA LYS A 121 2.52 -3.42 13.75
C LYS A 121 1.34 -3.79 14.63
N LYS A 122 0.49 -2.84 15.00
CA LYS A 122 -0.71 -3.10 15.81
C LYS A 122 -1.74 -3.94 15.04
N ILE A 123 -1.86 -3.73 13.73
CA ILE A 123 -2.83 -4.43 12.87
C ILE A 123 -2.29 -5.81 12.48
N TYR A 124 -1.03 -5.84 12.06
CA TYR A 124 -0.37 -7.03 11.54
C TYR A 124 1.09 -7.08 11.99
N PRO A 125 1.37 -7.63 13.20
CA PRO A 125 2.74 -7.70 13.72
C PRO A 125 3.64 -8.58 12.86
N THR A 126 4.77 -8.04 12.41
CA THR A 126 5.82 -8.79 11.72
C THR A 126 7.18 -8.44 12.29
N ILE A 127 8.10 -9.41 12.26
CA ILE A 127 9.49 -9.21 12.69
C ILE A 127 10.14 -8.15 11.81
N ARG A 128 9.87 -8.18 10.51
CA ARG A 128 10.43 -7.23 9.53
C ARG A 128 10.08 -5.78 9.89
N ASN A 129 8.83 -5.51 10.24
CA ASN A 129 8.40 -4.17 10.63
C ASN A 129 9.07 -3.71 11.92
N ASN A 130 9.25 -4.61 12.88
CA ASN A 130 9.96 -4.31 14.12
C ASN A 130 11.43 -3.91 13.86
N ILE A 131 12.13 -4.68 13.04
CA ILE A 131 13.52 -4.40 12.67
C ILE A 131 13.61 -3.04 11.97
N LEU A 132 12.73 -2.77 11.02
CA LEU A 132 12.73 -1.51 10.29
C LEU A 132 12.50 -0.30 11.21
N ILE A 133 11.56 -0.40 12.14
CA ILE A 133 11.32 0.66 13.14
C ILE A 133 12.58 0.93 13.94
N ILE A 134 13.24 -0.10 14.44
CA ILE A 134 14.48 0.03 15.22
C ILE A 134 15.59 0.70 14.39
N GLU A 135 15.76 0.29 13.15
CA GLU A 135 16.77 0.87 12.25
C GLU A 135 16.50 2.36 11.99
N LEU A 136 15.25 2.74 11.74
CA LEU A 136 14.88 4.13 11.53
C LEU A 136 15.10 4.97 12.79
N GLU A 137 14.78 4.44 13.96
CA GLU A 137 15.02 5.11 15.23
C GLU A 137 16.53 5.34 15.47
N LYS A 138 17.38 4.37 15.10
CA LYS A 138 18.84 4.52 15.16
C LYS A 138 19.34 5.62 14.22
N ILE A 139 18.83 5.68 12.99
CA ILE A 139 19.18 6.74 12.05
C ILE A 139 18.84 8.12 12.63
N MET A 140 17.66 8.27 13.21
CA MET A 140 17.22 9.53 13.81
C MET A 140 18.10 9.96 14.99
N LYS A 141 18.65 9.01 15.73
CA LYS A 141 19.58 9.28 16.85
C LYS A 141 21.04 9.47 16.40
N GLY A 142 21.30 9.38 15.07
CA GLY A 142 22.67 9.46 14.55
C GLY A 142 23.53 8.26 14.87
N LEU A 143 22.94 7.10 15.17
CA LEU A 143 23.65 5.88 15.49
C LEU A 143 23.94 5.06 14.22
N SER A 144 25.06 4.31 14.24
CA SER A 144 25.37 3.35 13.17
C SER A 144 24.36 2.21 13.17
N ILE A 145 23.94 1.83 11.98
CA ILE A 145 23.00 0.74 11.80
C ILE A 145 23.71 -0.61 11.87
#